data_24ea0db6324879a4c3dc179baea1a7ea
#
_entry.id   24ea0db6324879a4c3dc179baea1a7ea
#
_cell.length_a   1.000
_cell.length_b   1.000
_cell.length_c   1.000
_cell.angle_alpha   90.00
_cell.angle_beta   90.00
_cell.angle_gamma   90.00
#
_symmetry.space_group_name_H-M   'P 1'
#
loop_
_entity.id
_entity.type
_entity.pdbx_description
1 polymer ?
#
loop_
_entity_poly.entity_id
_entity_poly.type
_entity_poly.pdbx_seq_one_letter_code
_entity_poly.pdbx_strand_id
1 'polypeptide(L)' 'MIKKSRLDLYLLNKGLCETRQKAQGLILAGKVRDINGKILDKPGQQVLILSLIHI' A
#
# COMPACT_ATOMS: atom_id res chain seq x y z
N MET A 1 6.17 -5.49 -19.01
CA MET A 1 6.98 -4.94 -17.91
C MET A 1 6.16 -4.84 -16.65
N ILE A 2 6.77 -5.22 -15.54
CA ILE A 2 6.12 -5.10 -14.23
C ILE A 2 6.37 -3.69 -13.71
N LYS A 3 5.29 -2.96 -13.44
CA LYS A 3 5.40 -1.61 -12.89
C LYS A 3 5.34 -1.68 -11.38
N LYS A 4 6.17 -0.85 -10.75
CA LYS A 4 6.16 -0.67 -9.31
C LYS A 4 5.58 0.69 -8.96
N SER A 5 4.93 0.77 -7.83
CA SER A 5 4.36 2.02 -7.34
C SER A 5 4.65 2.14 -5.85
N ARG A 6 4.70 3.37 -5.36
CA ARG A 6 4.80 3.60 -3.92
C ARG A 6 3.54 3.07 -3.25
N LEU A 7 3.72 2.49 -2.07
CA LEU A 7 2.61 1.86 -1.37
C LEU A 7 1.48 2.85 -1.07
N ASP A 8 1.82 4.06 -0.64
CA ASP A 8 0.81 5.08 -0.36
C ASP A 8 0.02 5.46 -1.61
N LEU A 9 0.69 5.62 -2.74
CA LEU A 9 0.02 5.92 -4.01
C LEU A 9 -0.78 4.72 -4.50
N TYR A 10 -0.29 3.51 -4.29
CA TYR A 10 -1.01 2.30 -4.66
C TYR A 10 -2.37 2.25 -3.96
N LEU A 11 -2.39 2.48 -2.65
CA LEU A 11 -3.64 2.47 -1.88
C LEU A 11 -4.61 3.53 -2.37
N LEU A 12 -4.10 4.71 -2.69
CA LEU A 12 -4.91 5.80 -3.20
C LEU A 12 -5.51 5.46 -4.57
N ASN A 13 -4.68 4.94 -5.47
CA ASN A 13 -5.12 4.60 -6.83
C ASN A 13 -6.14 3.47 -6.87
N LYS A 14 -6.07 2.55 -5.91
CA LYS A 14 -7.02 1.44 -5.81
C LYS A 14 -8.31 1.83 -5.10
N GLY A 15 -8.41 3.07 -4.62
CA GLY A 15 -9.59 3.52 -3.92
C GLY A 15 -9.73 2.96 -2.51
N LEU A 16 -8.66 2.43 -1.94
CA LEU A 16 -8.67 1.89 -0.59
C LEU A 16 -8.59 2.99 0.46
N CYS A 17 -8.11 4.16 0.08
CA CYS A 17 -8.00 5.32 0.94
C CYS A 17 -8.48 6.55 0.20
N GLU A 18 -9.02 7.52 0.93
CA GLU A 18 -9.53 8.76 0.34
C GLU A 18 -8.41 9.74 0.03
N THR A 19 -7.36 9.75 0.84
CA THR A 19 -6.25 10.67 0.68
C THR A 19 -4.94 9.94 0.91
N ARG A 20 -3.87 10.52 0.38
CA ARG A 20 -2.53 10.00 0.55
C ARG A 20 -2.11 9.99 2.02
N GLN A 21 -2.52 11.02 2.76
CA GLN A 21 -2.22 11.13 4.18
C GLN A 21 -2.88 9.98 4.97
N LYS A 22 -4.12 9.64 4.64
CA LYS A 22 -4.79 8.49 5.27
C LYS A 22 -4.09 7.19 4.91
N ALA A 23 -3.63 7.05 3.68
CA ALA A 23 -2.88 5.87 3.26
C ALA A 23 -1.61 5.71 4.10
N GLN A 24 -0.86 6.78 4.28
CA GLN A 24 0.34 6.76 5.10
C GLN A 24 0.02 6.38 6.54
N GLY A 25 -1.07 6.91 7.08
CA GLY A 25 -1.50 6.58 8.44
C GLY A 25 -1.80 5.10 8.61
N LEU A 26 -2.51 4.50 7.66
CA LEU A 26 -2.81 3.07 7.70
C LEU A 26 -1.55 2.22 7.62
N ILE A 27 -0.62 2.62 6.76
CA ILE A 27 0.63 1.90 6.58
C ILE A 27 1.45 1.94 7.87
N LEU A 28 1.61 3.13 8.45
CA LEU A 28 2.39 3.30 9.67
C LEU A 28 1.75 2.61 10.87
N ALA A 29 0.42 2.46 10.86
CA ALA A 29 -0.29 1.74 11.91
C ALA A 29 -0.18 0.22 11.77
N GLY A 30 0.46 -0.27 10.70
CA GLY A 30 0.62 -1.71 10.49
C GLY A 30 -0.64 -2.41 10.05
N LYS A 31 -1.58 -1.69 9.46
CA LYS A 31 -2.86 -2.26 9.03
C LYS A 31 -2.85 -2.75 7.58
N VAL A 32 -1.79 -2.47 6.84
CA VAL A 32 -1.68 -2.86 5.43
C VAL A 32 -0.83 -4.11 5.35
N ARG A 33 -1.33 -5.12 4.65
CA ARG A 33 -0.65 -6.42 4.50
C ARG A 33 -0.61 -6.82 3.04
N ASP A 34 0.44 -7.55 2.66
CA ASP A 34 0.52 -8.13 1.34
C ASP A 34 -0.23 -9.46 1.27
N ILE A 35 -0.18 -10.11 0.11
CA ILE A 35 -0.87 -11.38 -0.12
C ILE A 35 -0.34 -12.50 0.79
N ASN A 36 0.90 -12.39 1.25
CA ASN A 36 1.52 -13.35 2.14
C ASN A 36 1.26 -13.07 3.61
N GLY A 37 0.53 -12.01 3.91
CA GLY A 37 0.24 -11.60 5.28
C GLY A 37 1.33 -10.77 5.92
N LYS A 38 2.36 -10.40 5.17
CA LYS A 38 3.43 -9.57 5.69
C LYS A 38 2.94 -8.13 5.87
N ILE A 39 3.21 -7.56 7.03
CA ILE A 39 2.84 -6.18 7.31
C ILE A 39 3.73 -5.23 6.53
N LEU A 40 3.10 -4.32 5.80
CA LEU A 40 3.79 -3.28 5.02
C LEU A 40 3.67 -1.99 5.81
N ASP A 41 4.76 -1.57 6.45
CA ASP A 41 4.76 -0.44 7.37
C ASP A 41 5.56 0.77 6.87
N LYS A 42 6.00 0.74 5.62
CA LYS A 42 6.78 1.83 5.04
C LYS A 42 6.04 2.46 3.88
N PRO A 43 5.54 3.70 4.03
CA PRO A 43 4.76 4.34 2.95
C PRO A 43 5.53 4.52 1.66
N GLY A 44 6.84 4.75 1.74
CA GLY A 44 7.68 4.92 0.56
C GLY A 44 8.12 3.63 -0.10
N GLN A 45 7.72 2.49 0.46
CA GLN A 45 8.07 1.18 -0.09
C GLN A 45 7.42 1.01 -1.46
N GLN A 46 8.20 0.47 -2.41
CA GLN A 46 7.66 0.16 -3.73
C GLN A 46 7.04 -1.23 -3.73
N VAL A 47 5.85 -1.32 -4.32
CA VAL A 47 5.15 -2.59 -4.47
C VAL A 47 4.79 -2.79 -5.94
N LEU A 48 4.64 -4.05 -6.32
CA LEU A 48 4.20 -4.37 -7.68
C LEU A 48 2.73 -4.00 -7.82
N ILE A 49 2.40 -3.33 -8.92
CA ILE A 49 1.01 -2.90 -9.17
C ILE A 49 0.05 -4.09 -9.21
N LEU A 50 0.55 -5.26 -9.62
CA LEU A 50 -0.26 -6.47 -9.69
C LEU A 50 -0.37 -7.20 -8.35
N SER A 51 0.33 -6.74 -7.30
CA SER A 51 0.24 -7.36 -5.99
C SER A 51 -1.12 -7.12 -5.35
N LEU A 52 -1.64 -8.13 -4.67
CA LEU A 52 -2.86 -7.99 -3.88
C LEU A 52 -2.47 -7.51 -2.49
N ILE A 53 -3.06 -6.41 -2.07
CA ILE A 53 -2.76 -5.79 -0.77
C ILE A 53 -4.06 -5.71 0.02
N HIS A 54 -4.00 -6.07 1.29
CA HIS A 54 -5.14 -6.05 2.20
C HIS A 54 -4.95 -5.01 3.31
N ILE A 55 -6.04 -4.46 3.71
CA ILE A 55 -6.08 -3.51 4.83
C ILE A 55 -6.87 -4.12 5.97
#